data_edf0a3090332b796e27553d43b23e8ee
#
_entry.id   edf0a3090332b796e27553d43b23e8ee
#
_cell.length_a   1.000
_cell.length_b   1.000
_cell.length_c   1.000
_cell.angle_alpha   90.00
_cell.angle_beta   90.00
_cell.angle_gamma   90.00
#
_symmetry.space_group_name_H-M   'P 1'
#
loop_
_entity.id
_entity.type
_entity.pdbx_description
1 polymer ?
#
loop_
_entity_poly.entity_id
_entity_poly.type
_entity_poly.pdbx_seq_one_letter_code
_entity_poly.pdbx_strand_id
1 'polypeptide(L)'
;MSEVVDVYTDGSCKGNPGPGGWGALLFHGNSERELFGGESHTTNNRMELTAVIRALESLTWRCQVEIHTDSQYVKNGIETWIHGWKRNGWKTADKKPVKNAELWRELDALRTQHDVKWFWVKGHADNAGNIRADELANRGVESVAAP
;
A
#
# COMPACT_ATOMS: atom_id res chain seq x y z
N MET A 1 -8.20 -24.65 8.81
CA MET A 1 -7.50 -23.66 9.62
C MET A 1 -6.94 -22.57 8.74
N SER A 2 -7.38 -21.35 8.98
CA SER A 2 -6.87 -20.24 8.18
C SER A 2 -5.57 -19.74 8.79
N GLU A 3 -4.55 -19.69 7.98
CA GLU A 3 -3.30 -19.07 8.37
C GLU A 3 -3.33 -17.60 8.06
N VAL A 4 -2.57 -16.83 8.82
CA VAL A 4 -2.47 -15.39 8.61
C VAL A 4 -1.48 -15.11 7.48
N VAL A 5 -1.82 -14.20 6.60
CA VAL A 5 -0.90 -13.69 5.58
C VAL A 5 -0.25 -12.43 6.14
N ASP A 6 1.06 -12.45 6.29
CA ASP A 6 1.81 -11.27 6.71
C ASP A 6 2.26 -10.51 5.48
N VAL A 7 2.01 -9.21 5.46
CA VAL A 7 2.31 -8.37 4.31
C VAL A 7 3.14 -7.16 4.76
N TYR A 8 4.25 -6.94 4.07
CA TYR A 8 5.10 -5.76 4.27
C TYR A 8 5.07 -4.94 3.00
N THR A 9 4.76 -3.65 3.11
CA THR A 9 4.60 -2.78 1.95
C THR A 9 5.44 -1.53 2.07
N ASP A 10 5.84 -0.99 0.91
CA ASP A 10 6.54 0.28 0.85
C ASP A 10 6.32 0.94 -0.51
N GLY A 11 6.48 2.26 -0.54
CA GLY A 11 6.42 3.05 -1.75
C GLY A 11 7.58 4.01 -1.81
N SER A 12 8.03 4.32 -2.99
CA SER A 12 9.16 5.22 -3.22
C SER A 12 8.90 6.06 -4.46
N CYS A 13 9.40 7.29 -4.46
CA CYS A 13 9.24 8.16 -5.63
C CYS A 13 10.43 9.10 -5.73
N LYS A 14 10.98 9.23 -6.93
CA LYS A 14 12.07 10.16 -7.18
C LYS A 14 11.47 11.46 -7.73
N GLY A 15 11.68 12.57 -6.99
CA GLY A 15 11.22 13.89 -7.43
C GLY A 15 9.76 14.19 -7.19
N ASN A 16 9.03 13.42 -6.53
CA ASN A 16 7.65 13.55 -6.02
C ASN A 16 6.86 14.80 -6.50
N PRO A 17 6.31 14.88 -7.75
CA PRO A 17 6.09 13.74 -8.62
C PRO A 17 7.30 13.38 -9.47
N GLY A 18 7.28 12.15 -9.95
CA GLY A 18 8.33 11.62 -10.80
C GLY A 18 8.21 10.11 -10.89
N PRO A 19 9.26 9.42 -11.36
CA PRO A 19 9.23 7.96 -11.39
C PRO A 19 9.10 7.39 -9.98
N GLY A 20 8.18 6.48 -9.80
CA GLY A 20 7.97 5.86 -8.50
C GLY A 20 7.81 4.35 -8.61
N GLY A 21 7.95 3.68 -7.47
CA GLY A 21 7.79 2.25 -7.38
C GLY A 21 7.13 1.84 -6.07
N TRP A 22 6.58 0.65 -6.08
CA TRP A 22 5.95 0.06 -4.91
C TRP A 22 6.47 -1.36 -4.75
N GLY A 23 6.48 -1.82 -3.52
CA GLY A 23 6.88 -3.17 -3.20
C GLY A 23 6.02 -3.79 -2.13
N ALA A 24 5.79 -5.08 -2.25
CA ALA A 24 5.04 -5.85 -1.26
C ALA A 24 5.67 -7.22 -1.11
N LEU A 25 5.85 -7.63 0.15
CA LEU A 25 6.38 -8.94 0.49
C LEU A 25 5.32 -9.66 1.30
N LEU A 26 4.89 -10.83 0.84
CA LEU A 26 3.82 -11.59 1.47
C LEU A 26 4.36 -12.93 1.97
N PHE A 27 4.01 -13.26 3.21
CA PHE A 27 4.33 -14.56 3.81
C PHE A 27 3.05 -15.29 4.17
N HIS A 28 2.95 -16.54 3.76
CA HIS A 28 1.83 -17.40 4.11
C HIS A 28 2.38 -18.79 4.40
N GLY A 29 2.44 -19.16 5.68
CA GLY A 29 3.10 -20.39 6.08
C GLY A 29 4.58 -20.35 5.71
N ASN A 30 5.03 -21.34 4.94
CA ASN A 30 6.40 -21.39 4.44
C ASN A 30 6.56 -20.74 3.07
N SER A 31 5.47 -20.21 2.52
CA SER A 31 5.49 -19.58 1.20
C SER A 31 5.80 -18.10 1.30
N GLU A 32 6.56 -17.60 0.36
CA GLU A 32 6.94 -16.21 0.30
C GLU A 32 6.71 -15.72 -1.13
N ARG A 33 6.14 -14.52 -1.25
CA ARG A 33 5.90 -13.91 -2.56
C ARG A 33 6.37 -12.46 -2.55
N GLU A 34 7.07 -12.08 -3.60
CA GLU A 34 7.50 -10.71 -3.81
C GLU A 34 6.72 -10.10 -4.96
N LEU A 35 6.18 -8.91 -4.74
CA LEU A 35 5.51 -8.14 -5.78
C LEU A 35 6.15 -6.76 -5.84
N PHE A 36 6.32 -6.25 -7.05
CA PHE A 36 6.77 -4.87 -7.21
C PHE A 36 6.34 -4.34 -8.57
N GLY A 37 6.32 -3.03 -8.68
CA GLY A 37 6.02 -2.36 -9.93
C GLY A 37 6.30 -0.89 -9.81
N GLY A 38 6.08 -0.15 -10.88
CA GLY A 38 6.35 1.26 -10.89
C GLY A 38 5.48 2.01 -11.88
N GLU A 39 5.53 3.34 -11.77
CA GLU A 39 4.87 4.27 -12.67
C GLU A 39 5.86 5.37 -13.01
N SER A 40 5.88 5.79 -14.28
CA SER A 40 6.85 6.77 -14.76
C SER A 40 6.60 8.17 -14.20
N HIS A 41 5.37 8.46 -13.80
CA HIS A 41 5.00 9.76 -13.23
C HIS A 41 3.95 9.55 -12.15
N THR A 42 4.36 9.64 -10.89
CA THR A 42 3.50 9.36 -9.75
C THR A 42 3.98 10.13 -8.51
N THR A 43 3.44 9.80 -7.35
CA THR A 43 3.84 10.41 -6.08
C THR A 43 4.13 9.32 -5.06
N ASN A 44 4.84 9.68 -4.01
CA ASN A 44 5.13 8.75 -2.93
C ASN A 44 3.85 8.19 -2.31
N ASN A 45 2.86 9.07 -2.06
CA ASN A 45 1.59 8.65 -1.47
C ASN A 45 0.84 7.65 -2.34
N ARG A 46 0.84 7.85 -3.66
CA ARG A 46 0.20 6.90 -4.58
C ARG A 46 0.89 5.55 -4.53
N MET A 47 2.21 5.55 -4.46
CA MET A 47 2.96 4.28 -4.41
C MET A 47 2.75 3.55 -3.09
N GLU A 48 2.63 4.26 -1.98
CA GLU A 48 2.30 3.65 -0.69
C GLU A 48 0.94 2.96 -0.73
N LEU A 49 -0.07 3.63 -1.29
CA LEU A 49 -1.40 3.05 -1.46
C LEU A 49 -1.38 1.86 -2.42
N THR A 50 -0.68 2.02 -3.54
CA THR A 50 -0.62 0.98 -4.57
C THR A 50 -0.01 -0.31 -4.04
N ALA A 51 1.02 -0.21 -3.20
CA ALA A 51 1.65 -1.39 -2.61
C ALA A 51 0.63 -2.22 -1.81
N VAL A 52 -0.17 -1.57 -0.98
CA VAL A 52 -1.19 -2.25 -0.18
C VAL A 52 -2.28 -2.83 -1.09
N ILE A 53 -2.74 -2.06 -2.06
CA ILE A 53 -3.78 -2.49 -3.00
C ILE A 53 -3.33 -3.73 -3.77
N ARG A 54 -2.14 -3.71 -4.34
CA ARG A 54 -1.65 -4.84 -5.14
C ARG A 54 -1.44 -6.08 -4.28
N ALA A 55 -0.99 -5.90 -3.04
CA ALA A 55 -0.85 -7.03 -2.12
C ALA A 55 -2.19 -7.70 -1.84
N LEU A 56 -3.20 -6.92 -1.46
CA LEU A 56 -4.53 -7.46 -1.17
C LEU A 56 -5.18 -8.06 -2.42
N GLU A 57 -5.02 -7.42 -3.56
CA GLU A 57 -5.57 -7.87 -4.83
C GLU A 57 -5.00 -9.23 -5.25
N SER A 58 -3.78 -9.53 -4.87
CA SER A 58 -3.12 -10.79 -5.21
C SER A 58 -3.69 -11.99 -4.46
N LEU A 59 -4.50 -11.76 -3.42
CA LEU A 59 -5.10 -12.81 -2.62
C LEU A 59 -6.44 -13.19 -3.23
N THR A 60 -6.60 -14.44 -3.63
CA THR A 60 -7.75 -14.90 -4.40
C THR A 60 -8.90 -15.44 -3.57
N TRP A 61 -8.72 -15.54 -2.27
CA TRP A 61 -9.78 -15.95 -1.34
C TRP A 61 -9.71 -15.10 -0.09
N ARG A 62 -10.77 -15.12 0.71
CA ARG A 62 -10.80 -14.33 1.94
C ARG A 62 -9.72 -14.79 2.91
N CYS A 63 -8.86 -13.88 3.31
CA CYS A 63 -7.73 -14.16 4.20
C CYS A 63 -7.78 -13.29 5.45
N GLN A 64 -7.14 -13.77 6.51
CA GLN A 64 -6.73 -12.92 7.61
C GLN A 64 -5.39 -12.33 7.21
N VAL A 65 -5.30 -11.01 7.14
CA VAL A 65 -4.11 -10.32 6.64
C VAL A 65 -3.58 -9.36 7.70
N GLU A 66 -2.28 -9.41 7.94
CA GLU A 66 -1.60 -8.45 8.81
C GLU A 66 -0.68 -7.60 7.94
N ILE A 67 -1.00 -6.32 7.82
CA ILE A 67 -0.25 -5.41 6.97
C ILE A 67 0.68 -4.56 7.82
N HIS A 68 1.97 -4.62 7.52
CA HIS A 68 3.02 -3.86 8.18
C HIS A 68 3.50 -2.76 7.25
N THR A 69 3.30 -1.51 7.63
CA THR A 69 3.71 -0.36 6.83
C THR A 69 4.11 0.79 7.74
N ASP A 70 5.01 1.63 7.26
CA ASP A 70 5.41 2.85 7.97
C ASP A 70 4.75 4.10 7.39
N SER A 71 3.86 3.94 6.42
CA SER A 71 3.22 5.08 5.77
C SER A 71 2.23 5.79 6.68
N GLN A 72 2.56 7.00 7.10
CA GLN A 72 1.64 7.84 7.87
C GLN A 72 0.42 8.23 7.04
N TYR A 73 0.60 8.40 5.75
CA TYR A 73 -0.49 8.74 4.84
C TYR A 73 -1.55 7.62 4.82
N VAL A 74 -1.14 6.37 4.67
CA VAL A 74 -2.06 5.22 4.69
C VAL A 74 -2.71 5.11 6.06
N LYS A 75 -1.92 5.25 7.12
CA LYS A 75 -2.43 5.18 8.49
C LYS A 75 -3.53 6.21 8.74
N ASN A 76 -3.25 7.47 8.45
CA ASN A 76 -4.19 8.55 8.71
C ASN A 76 -5.46 8.40 7.87
N GLY A 77 -5.31 7.97 6.64
CA GLY A 77 -6.46 7.73 5.78
C GLY A 77 -7.37 6.63 6.30
N ILE A 78 -6.79 5.50 6.66
CA ILE A 78 -7.58 4.35 7.14
C ILE A 78 -8.22 4.63 8.50
N GLU A 79 -7.47 5.26 9.42
CA GLU A 79 -7.96 5.48 10.78
C GLU A 79 -8.92 6.66 10.89
N THR A 80 -8.75 7.66 10.05
CA THR A 80 -9.46 8.94 10.27
C THR A 80 -10.20 9.42 9.01
N TRP A 81 -9.48 9.68 7.92
CA TRP A 81 -10.04 10.42 6.78
C TRP A 81 -11.12 9.67 6.02
N ILE A 82 -10.96 8.36 5.87
CA ILE A 82 -11.83 7.56 5.01
C ILE A 82 -13.30 7.59 5.48
N HIS A 83 -13.52 7.70 6.77
CA HIS A 83 -14.88 7.71 7.31
C HIS A 83 -15.66 8.96 6.86
N GLY A 84 -15.01 10.11 6.89
CA GLY A 84 -15.59 11.36 6.40
C GLY A 84 -15.78 11.34 4.88
N TRP A 85 -14.80 10.85 4.16
CA TRP A 85 -14.89 10.76 2.69
C TRP A 85 -16.08 9.90 2.27
N LYS A 86 -16.27 8.77 2.90
CA LYS A 86 -17.41 7.88 2.57
C LYS A 86 -18.75 8.57 2.84
N ARG A 87 -18.86 9.33 3.94
CA ARG A 87 -20.08 10.07 4.25
C ARG A 87 -20.32 11.21 3.25
N ASN A 88 -19.26 11.80 2.73
CA ASN A 88 -19.34 12.98 1.85
C ASN A 88 -19.23 12.65 0.37
N GLY A 89 -19.41 11.38 -0.01
CA GLY A 89 -19.39 10.98 -1.40
C GLY A 89 -18.01 11.12 -2.05
N TRP A 90 -16.94 10.95 -1.26
CA TRP A 90 -15.55 11.05 -1.71
C TRP A 90 -15.17 12.45 -2.19
N LYS A 91 -15.73 13.44 -1.54
CA LYS A 91 -15.42 14.85 -1.80
C LYS A 91 -14.94 15.51 -0.51
N THR A 92 -14.07 16.50 -0.69
CA THR A 92 -13.60 17.33 0.44
C THR A 92 -14.69 18.29 0.90
N ALA A 93 -14.42 19.02 1.97
CA ALA A 93 -15.34 20.05 2.46
C ALA A 93 -15.67 21.10 1.39
N ASP A 94 -14.72 21.37 0.50
CA ASP A 94 -14.90 22.33 -0.62
C ASP A 94 -15.60 21.70 -1.81
N LYS A 95 -16.13 20.50 -1.67
CA LYS A 95 -16.81 19.74 -2.73
C LYS A 95 -15.90 19.37 -3.91
N LYS A 96 -14.58 19.34 -3.67
CA LYS A 96 -13.61 18.88 -4.67
C LYS A 96 -13.36 17.38 -4.46
N PRO A 97 -13.00 16.64 -5.53
CA PRO A 97 -12.67 15.22 -5.36
C PRO A 97 -11.53 15.02 -4.36
N VAL A 98 -11.64 13.98 -3.55
CA VAL A 98 -10.56 13.59 -2.64
C VAL A 98 -9.34 13.20 -3.47
N LYS A 99 -8.17 13.67 -3.07
CA LYS A 99 -6.93 13.31 -3.76
C LYS A 99 -6.69 11.82 -3.68
N ASN A 100 -6.36 11.20 -4.81
CA ASN A 100 -6.17 9.75 -4.93
C ASN A 100 -7.43 8.95 -4.59
N ALA A 101 -8.61 9.56 -4.81
CA ALA A 101 -9.90 8.92 -4.48
C ALA A 101 -10.05 7.53 -5.11
N GLU A 102 -9.60 7.36 -6.35
CA GLU A 102 -9.70 6.07 -7.03
C GLU A 102 -8.94 4.97 -6.29
N LEU A 103 -7.76 5.30 -5.76
CA LEU A 103 -6.96 4.34 -5.00
C LEU A 103 -7.56 4.06 -3.62
N TRP A 104 -8.06 5.11 -2.95
CA TRP A 104 -8.68 4.92 -1.65
C TRP A 104 -9.96 4.09 -1.73
N ARG A 105 -10.75 4.28 -2.78
CA ARG A 105 -11.96 3.46 -3.01
C ARG A 105 -11.60 2.01 -3.26
N GLU A 106 -10.56 1.78 -4.06
CA GLU A 106 -10.09 0.44 -4.36
C GLU A 106 -9.60 -0.26 -3.09
N LEU A 107 -8.81 0.44 -2.28
CA LEU A 107 -8.33 -0.09 -1.01
C LEU A 107 -9.51 -0.40 -0.06
N ASP A 108 -10.47 0.50 0.02
CA ASP A 108 -11.64 0.31 0.89
C ASP A 108 -12.42 -0.96 0.50
N ALA A 109 -12.62 -1.17 -0.79
CA ALA A 109 -13.29 -2.36 -1.28
C ALA A 109 -12.52 -3.63 -0.95
N LEU A 110 -11.19 -3.61 -1.16
CA LEU A 110 -10.35 -4.77 -0.92
C LEU A 110 -10.26 -5.12 0.57
N ARG A 111 -10.15 -4.12 1.45
CA ARG A 111 -10.05 -4.40 2.88
C ARG A 111 -11.33 -5.00 3.47
N THR A 112 -12.47 -4.83 2.80
CA THR A 112 -13.71 -5.47 3.22
C THR A 112 -13.81 -6.91 2.75
N GLN A 113 -13.02 -7.28 1.74
CA GLN A 113 -12.97 -8.66 1.23
C GLN A 113 -12.09 -9.57 2.09
N HIS A 114 -11.30 -8.98 2.98
CA HIS A 114 -10.39 -9.71 3.86
C HIS A 114 -10.56 -9.23 5.29
N ASP A 115 -10.03 -10.00 6.23
CA ASP A 115 -9.96 -9.58 7.63
C ASP A 115 -8.58 -8.96 7.84
N VAL A 116 -8.50 -7.63 7.74
CA VAL A 116 -7.23 -6.90 7.72
C VAL A 116 -6.95 -6.28 9.07
N LYS A 117 -5.75 -6.55 9.61
CA LYS A 117 -5.21 -5.85 10.77
C LYS A 117 -4.01 -5.04 10.31
N TRP A 118 -3.90 -3.83 10.84
CA TRP A 118 -2.85 -2.89 10.46
C TRP A 118 -1.83 -2.78 11.57
N PHE A 119 -0.55 -2.89 11.19
CA PHE A 119 0.58 -2.72 12.10
C PHE A 119 1.44 -1.57 11.58
N TRP A 120 1.43 -0.47 12.32
CA TRP A 120 2.15 0.74 11.93
C TRP A 120 3.57 0.67 12.45
N VAL A 121 4.50 0.51 11.53
CA VAL A 121 5.92 0.33 11.84
C VAL A 121 6.60 1.69 11.88
N LYS A 122 7.55 1.86 12.79
CA LYS A 122 8.22 3.13 12.97
C LYS A 122 9.63 3.05 12.36
N GLY A 123 9.72 3.30 11.07
CA GLY A 123 10.99 3.24 10.35
C GLY A 123 11.32 1.82 9.89
N HIS A 124 12.43 1.69 9.17
CA HIS A 124 12.82 0.41 8.54
C HIS A 124 13.98 -0.28 9.23
N ALA A 125 14.76 0.44 10.05
CA ALA A 125 16.11 0.04 10.43
C ALA A 125 16.21 -1.38 11.02
N ASP A 126 15.21 -1.79 11.78
CA ASP A 126 15.26 -3.06 12.51
C ASP A 126 14.22 -4.08 12.01
N ASN A 127 13.57 -3.80 10.88
CA ASN A 127 12.51 -4.68 10.37
C ASN A 127 12.90 -5.23 9.00
N ALA A 128 13.28 -6.52 8.97
CA ALA A 128 13.73 -7.17 7.75
C ALA A 128 12.68 -7.17 6.65
N GLY A 129 11.40 -7.33 7.00
CA GLY A 129 10.31 -7.31 6.02
C GLY A 129 10.16 -5.95 5.36
N ASN A 130 10.24 -4.88 6.15
CA ASN A 130 10.15 -3.52 5.63
C ASN A 130 11.37 -3.15 4.78
N ILE A 131 12.57 -3.61 5.17
CA ILE A 131 13.77 -3.42 4.37
C ILE A 131 13.60 -4.08 2.99
N ARG A 132 13.08 -5.29 2.96
CA ARG A 132 12.85 -6.00 1.69
C ARG A 132 11.79 -5.31 0.84
N ALA A 133 10.72 -4.80 1.47
CA ALA A 133 9.68 -4.06 0.76
C ALA A 133 10.26 -2.77 0.16
N ASP A 134 11.14 -2.10 0.87
CA ASP A 134 11.84 -0.91 0.37
C ASP A 134 12.71 -1.26 -0.85
N GLU A 135 13.44 -2.36 -0.79
CA GLU A 135 14.25 -2.82 -1.93
C GLU A 135 13.37 -3.10 -3.14
N LEU A 136 12.21 -3.73 -2.93
CA LEU A 136 11.27 -4.02 -4.01
C LEU A 136 10.70 -2.72 -4.59
N ALA A 137 10.38 -1.75 -3.77
CA ALA A 137 9.90 -0.44 -4.23
C ALA A 137 10.96 0.24 -5.10
N ASN A 138 12.23 0.16 -4.70
CA ASN A 138 13.33 0.74 -5.47
C ASN A 138 13.51 0.01 -6.81
N ARG A 139 13.32 -1.28 -6.84
CA ARG A 139 13.33 -2.04 -8.10
C ARG A 139 12.18 -1.59 -9.01
N GLY A 140 11.03 -1.26 -8.42
CA GLY A 140 9.92 -0.68 -9.17
C GLY A 140 10.29 0.65 -9.80
N VAL A 141 10.96 1.52 -9.04
CA VAL A 141 11.44 2.80 -9.58
C VAL A 141 12.37 2.57 -10.76
N GLU A 142 13.34 1.67 -10.60
CA GLU A 142 14.31 1.38 -11.66
C GLU A 142 13.64 0.86 -12.93
N SER A 143 12.56 0.09 -12.78
CA SER A 143 11.86 -0.49 -13.93
C SER A 143 11.21 0.54 -14.83
N VAL A 144 10.93 1.75 -14.32
CA VAL A 144 10.24 2.81 -15.07
C VAL A 144 11.07 4.07 -15.20
N ALA A 145 12.21 4.15 -14.52
CA ALA A 145 13.09 5.30 -14.65
C ALA A 145 13.68 5.33 -16.06
N ALA A 146 13.77 6.52 -16.62
CA ALA A 146 14.36 6.67 -17.95
C ALA A 146 15.82 6.23 -17.93
N PRO A 147 16.29 5.56 -19.00
CA PRO A 147 17.70 5.18 -19.09
C PRO A 147 18.61 6.42 -19.21
#